data_aaee609584b8961c344582c6374e2b9b
#
_entry.id   aaee609584b8961c344582c6374e2b9b
#
_cell.length_a   1.000
_cell.length_b   1.000
_cell.length_c   1.000
_cell.angle_alpha   90.00
_cell.angle_beta   90.00
_cell.angle_gamma   90.00
#
_symmetry.space_group_name_H-M   'P 1'
#
loop_
_entity.id
_entity.type
_entity.pdbx_description
1 polymer ?
#
loop_
_entity_poly.entity_id
_entity_poly.type
_entity_poly.pdbx_seq_one_letter_code
_entity_poly.pdbx_strand_id
1 'polypeptide(L)'
;LQPVTLATIYKDDQMYAYFNVADNQWLEMSMNNQQSAKSLPQKIMVQLGKEGAETYPATLDYLSPNVDLNTGTLMVRANFDNPQGVLKSGLYVSITLPYGEADHAVLVKEASIGTDQLGKFLYAVNDSDIVRYRHIEVGQLINDTLRQVLGGLSPQERYVTEALMKVRDGMKIKPIP
;
A
#
# COMPACT_ATOMS: atom_id res chain seq x y z
N LEU A 1 -17.03 -35.71 -41.02
CA LEU A 1 -17.29 -34.24 -41.08
C LEU A 1 -16.60 -33.60 -39.90
N GLN A 2 -15.62 -32.74 -40.13
CA GLN A 2 -15.00 -31.94 -39.04
C GLN A 2 -15.95 -30.76 -38.75
N PRO A 3 -16.16 -30.42 -37.47
CA PRO A 3 -16.93 -29.26 -37.09
C PRO A 3 -16.24 -27.97 -37.52
N VAL A 4 -17.00 -27.08 -38.19
CA VAL A 4 -16.50 -25.76 -38.61
C VAL A 4 -17.10 -24.73 -37.66
N THR A 5 -16.24 -23.91 -37.07
CA THR A 5 -16.67 -22.79 -36.23
C THR A 5 -17.20 -21.69 -37.13
N LEU A 6 -18.48 -21.37 -37.03
CA LEU A 6 -19.14 -20.34 -37.84
C LEU A 6 -19.02 -18.94 -37.25
N ALA A 7 -19.00 -18.83 -35.91
CA ALA A 7 -18.87 -17.56 -35.19
C ALA A 7 -18.36 -17.80 -33.77
N THR A 8 -17.73 -16.79 -33.21
CA THR A 8 -17.35 -16.74 -31.79
C THR A 8 -18.10 -15.59 -31.13
N ILE A 9 -18.85 -15.87 -30.08
CA ILE A 9 -19.63 -14.88 -29.34
C ILE A 9 -18.94 -14.65 -28.03
N TYR A 10 -18.68 -13.40 -27.69
CA TYR A 10 -18.10 -12.98 -26.40
C TYR A 10 -19.17 -12.33 -25.53
N LYS A 11 -19.17 -12.70 -24.25
CA LYS A 11 -19.95 -12.03 -23.21
C LYS A 11 -18.95 -11.16 -22.42
N ASP A 12 -19.00 -9.86 -22.62
CA ASP A 12 -18.05 -8.90 -22.06
C ASP A 12 -18.69 -7.83 -21.15
N ASP A 13 -19.90 -8.07 -20.67
CA ASP A 13 -20.60 -7.27 -19.66
C ASP A 13 -20.00 -7.41 -18.26
N GLN A 14 -19.31 -8.52 -18.01
CA GLN A 14 -18.62 -8.83 -16.78
C GLN A 14 -17.18 -9.26 -17.08
N MET A 15 -16.22 -8.68 -16.36
CA MET A 15 -14.80 -8.90 -16.58
C MET A 15 -14.13 -9.50 -15.36
N TYR A 16 -13.08 -10.28 -15.59
CA TYR A 16 -12.26 -10.87 -14.55
C TYR A 16 -10.81 -10.41 -14.70
N ALA A 17 -10.24 -9.91 -13.60
CA ALA A 17 -8.81 -9.64 -13.50
C ALA A 17 -8.14 -10.73 -12.67
N TYR A 18 -7.11 -11.37 -13.23
CA TYR A 18 -6.29 -12.36 -12.55
C TYR A 18 -4.95 -11.73 -12.19
N PHE A 19 -4.54 -11.89 -10.94
CA PHE A 19 -3.27 -11.39 -10.45
C PHE A 19 -2.70 -12.31 -9.39
N ASN A 20 -1.42 -12.17 -9.12
CA ASN A 20 -0.71 -12.97 -8.14
C ASN A 20 -0.29 -12.12 -6.95
N VAL A 21 -0.47 -12.66 -5.76
CA VAL A 21 -0.03 -12.08 -4.49
C VAL A 21 1.08 -12.95 -3.93
N ALA A 22 2.20 -12.36 -3.52
CA ALA A 22 3.29 -13.11 -2.90
C ALA A 22 2.85 -13.71 -1.56
N ASP A 23 3.36 -14.89 -1.24
CA ASP A 23 2.99 -15.65 -0.04
C ASP A 23 3.26 -14.87 1.26
N ASN A 24 4.38 -14.15 1.32
CA ASN A 24 4.72 -13.29 2.46
C ASN A 24 3.73 -12.12 2.62
N GLN A 25 3.33 -11.47 1.51
CA GLN A 25 2.30 -10.43 1.53
C GLN A 25 0.95 -10.99 1.98
N TRP A 26 0.61 -12.18 1.49
CA TRP A 26 -0.60 -12.88 1.94
C TRP A 26 -0.59 -13.15 3.45
N LEU A 27 0.54 -13.59 3.99
CA LEU A 27 0.69 -13.82 5.43
C LEU A 27 0.51 -12.53 6.23
N GLU A 28 1.13 -11.44 5.84
CA GLU A 28 0.95 -10.12 6.47
C GLU A 28 -0.52 -9.68 6.46
N MET A 29 -1.18 -9.79 5.31
CA MET A 29 -2.60 -9.47 5.16
C MET A 29 -3.49 -10.32 6.07
N SER A 30 -3.20 -11.61 6.20
CA SER A 30 -3.98 -12.55 7.01
C SER A 30 -3.76 -12.34 8.52
N MET A 31 -2.56 -11.91 8.92
CA MET A 31 -2.22 -11.65 10.33
C MET A 31 -2.81 -10.32 10.83
N ASN A 32 -2.85 -9.29 9.98
CA ASN A 32 -3.42 -7.98 10.32
C ASN A 32 -4.95 -7.99 10.38
N ASN A 33 -5.58 -8.90 9.66
CA ASN A 33 -7.04 -9.04 9.64
C ASN A 33 -7.51 -10.00 10.76
N GLN A 34 -7.53 -9.54 12.01
CA GLN A 34 -7.96 -10.33 13.17
C GLN A 34 -9.42 -10.84 13.09
N GLN A 35 -10.20 -10.42 12.11
CA GLN A 35 -11.60 -10.80 11.99
C GLN A 35 -11.89 -11.97 11.08
N SER A 36 -11.00 -12.44 10.25
CA SER A 36 -11.14 -13.72 9.53
C SER A 36 -9.91 -13.99 8.65
N ALA A 37 -9.14 -14.99 8.98
CA ALA A 37 -8.13 -15.59 8.11
C ALA A 37 -8.71 -16.15 6.78
N LYS A 38 -9.96 -15.84 6.47
CA LYS A 38 -10.73 -16.36 5.31
C LYS A 38 -11.22 -15.26 4.35
N SER A 39 -11.10 -13.98 4.66
CA SER A 39 -11.64 -12.94 3.78
C SER A 39 -10.58 -11.95 3.33
N LEU A 40 -10.23 -12.05 2.07
CA LEU A 40 -9.66 -10.94 1.30
C LEU A 40 -10.57 -9.70 1.45
N PRO A 41 -10.03 -8.48 1.36
CA PRO A 41 -10.86 -7.29 1.26
C PRO A 41 -11.82 -7.48 0.09
N GLN A 42 -13.12 -7.50 0.39
CA GLN A 42 -14.13 -7.80 -0.63
C GLN A 42 -14.21 -6.74 -1.74
N LYS A 43 -13.79 -5.52 -1.45
CA LYS A 43 -13.85 -4.40 -2.41
C LYS A 43 -12.45 -3.89 -2.68
N ILE A 44 -12.09 -3.85 -3.94
CA ILE A 44 -10.82 -3.32 -4.45
C ILE A 44 -11.08 -2.38 -5.61
N MET A 45 -10.06 -1.63 -6.00
CA MET A 45 -10.10 -0.78 -7.19
C MET A 45 -9.18 -1.35 -8.26
N VAL A 46 -9.72 -1.55 -9.44
CA VAL A 46 -8.98 -1.93 -10.64
C VAL A 46 -8.76 -0.69 -11.48
N GLN A 47 -7.54 -0.39 -11.82
CA GLN A 47 -7.13 0.76 -12.62
C GLN A 47 -6.61 0.28 -13.98
N LEU A 48 -7.05 0.94 -15.04
CA LEU A 48 -6.60 0.66 -16.39
C LEU A 48 -5.39 1.52 -16.75
N GLY A 49 -4.32 0.89 -17.21
CA GLY A 49 -3.16 1.60 -17.73
C GLY A 49 -2.36 2.38 -16.69
N LYS A 50 -2.02 3.64 -17.01
CA LYS A 50 -1.14 4.49 -16.19
C LYS A 50 -1.88 5.18 -15.04
N GLU A 51 -1.12 5.68 -14.05
CA GLU A 51 -1.63 6.53 -12.97
C GLU A 51 -2.52 7.67 -13.50
N GLY A 52 -3.68 7.86 -12.83
CA GLY A 52 -4.69 8.86 -13.23
C GLY A 52 -5.74 8.34 -14.22
N ALA A 53 -5.66 7.08 -14.64
CA ALA A 53 -6.69 6.46 -15.48
C ALA A 53 -7.95 6.10 -14.68
N GLU A 54 -9.00 5.78 -15.43
CA GLU A 54 -10.30 5.40 -14.89
C GLU A 54 -10.19 4.16 -13.97
N THR A 55 -10.85 4.23 -12.82
CA THR A 55 -10.86 3.16 -11.83
C THR A 55 -12.22 2.49 -11.78
N TYR A 56 -12.20 1.17 -11.70
CA TYR A 56 -13.41 0.33 -11.65
C TYR A 56 -13.47 -0.37 -10.28
N PRO A 57 -14.62 -0.25 -9.58
CA PRO A 57 -14.83 -1.00 -8.36
C PRO A 57 -14.93 -2.49 -8.70
N ALA A 58 -14.18 -3.31 -7.99
CA ALA A 58 -14.14 -4.75 -8.20
C ALA A 58 -14.32 -5.50 -6.89
N THR A 59 -14.77 -6.73 -6.99
CA THR A 59 -14.95 -7.64 -5.87
C THR A 59 -14.04 -8.84 -6.04
N LEU A 60 -13.30 -9.20 -4.99
CA LEU A 60 -12.52 -10.43 -4.98
C LEU A 60 -13.46 -11.63 -4.80
N ASP A 61 -13.46 -12.54 -5.74
CA ASP A 61 -14.36 -13.69 -5.76
C ASP A 61 -13.64 -15.05 -5.73
N TYR A 62 -12.32 -15.04 -5.95
CA TYR A 62 -11.53 -16.28 -5.91
C TYR A 62 -10.11 -16.03 -5.39
N LEU A 63 -9.68 -16.94 -4.55
CA LEU A 63 -8.32 -17.09 -4.05
C LEU A 63 -7.87 -18.54 -4.24
N SER A 64 -6.70 -18.75 -4.83
CA SER A 64 -6.12 -20.09 -4.95
C SER A 64 -5.93 -20.72 -3.57
N PRO A 65 -6.36 -21.98 -3.37
CA PRO A 65 -6.13 -22.69 -2.11
C PRO A 65 -4.66 -23.08 -1.90
N ASN A 66 -3.85 -23.02 -2.96
CA ASN A 66 -2.44 -23.43 -2.94
C ASN A 66 -1.54 -22.31 -3.43
N VAL A 67 -0.34 -22.23 -2.85
CA VAL A 67 0.76 -21.42 -3.36
C VAL A 67 1.38 -22.14 -4.55
N ASP A 68 1.63 -21.42 -5.64
CA ASP A 68 2.45 -21.93 -6.75
C ASP A 68 3.91 -21.98 -6.29
N LEU A 69 4.44 -23.20 -6.19
CA LEU A 69 5.80 -23.45 -5.68
C LEU A 69 6.92 -22.90 -6.58
N ASN A 70 6.63 -22.63 -7.86
CA ASN A 70 7.61 -22.07 -8.78
C ASN A 70 7.78 -20.57 -8.61
N THR A 71 6.70 -19.88 -8.21
CA THR A 71 6.66 -18.40 -8.13
C THR A 71 6.54 -17.90 -6.71
N GLY A 72 6.18 -18.76 -5.73
CA GLY A 72 5.89 -18.35 -4.36
C GLY A 72 4.67 -17.43 -4.25
N THR A 73 3.69 -17.58 -5.13
CA THR A 73 2.53 -16.69 -5.19
C THR A 73 1.20 -17.44 -5.13
N LEU A 74 0.16 -16.73 -4.68
CA LEU A 74 -1.23 -17.19 -4.75
C LEU A 74 -1.96 -16.42 -5.85
N MET A 75 -2.69 -17.14 -6.69
CA MET A 75 -3.53 -16.53 -7.71
C MET A 75 -4.83 -16.02 -7.08
N VAL A 76 -5.16 -14.78 -7.40
CA VAL A 76 -6.38 -14.09 -6.96
C VAL A 76 -7.15 -13.63 -8.18
N ARG A 77 -8.48 -13.63 -8.08
CA ARG A 77 -9.36 -13.13 -9.13
C ARG A 77 -10.28 -12.05 -8.57
N ALA A 78 -10.39 -10.97 -9.31
CA ALA A 78 -11.35 -9.91 -9.10
C ALA A 78 -12.40 -9.91 -10.21
N ASN A 79 -13.65 -9.69 -9.85
CA ASN A 79 -14.78 -9.55 -10.74
C ASN A 79 -15.27 -8.10 -10.73
N PHE A 80 -15.54 -7.51 -11.90
CA PHE A 80 -16.03 -6.15 -12.05
C PHE A 80 -16.89 -6.00 -13.31
N ASP A 81 -17.81 -5.03 -13.29
CA ASP A 81 -18.75 -4.80 -14.36
C ASP A 81 -18.13 -3.96 -15.49
N ASN A 82 -18.55 -4.26 -16.73
CA ASN A 82 -18.16 -3.56 -17.94
C ASN A 82 -19.41 -3.14 -18.74
N PRO A 83 -20.28 -2.28 -18.15
CA PRO A 83 -21.60 -1.99 -18.74
C PRO A 83 -21.51 -1.26 -20.08
N GLN A 84 -20.42 -0.58 -20.36
CA GLN A 84 -20.20 0.15 -21.60
C GLN A 84 -19.48 -0.67 -22.67
N GLY A 85 -19.02 -1.89 -22.34
CA GLY A 85 -18.28 -2.76 -23.27
C GLY A 85 -16.94 -2.20 -23.73
N VAL A 86 -16.38 -1.23 -22.99
CA VAL A 86 -15.11 -0.55 -23.33
C VAL A 86 -13.93 -1.46 -23.06
N LEU A 87 -14.01 -2.26 -22.00
CA LEU A 87 -12.95 -3.16 -21.59
C LEU A 87 -12.96 -4.41 -22.47
N LYS A 88 -11.77 -4.83 -22.87
CA LYS A 88 -11.60 -6.04 -23.67
C LYS A 88 -10.65 -7.01 -22.97
N SER A 89 -10.92 -8.29 -23.16
CA SER A 89 -10.03 -9.35 -22.65
C SER A 89 -8.62 -9.18 -23.22
N GLY A 90 -7.61 -9.37 -22.37
CA GLY A 90 -6.21 -9.19 -22.72
C GLY A 90 -5.63 -7.80 -22.39
N LEU A 91 -6.44 -6.88 -21.88
CA LEU A 91 -5.95 -5.60 -21.37
C LEU A 91 -5.14 -5.79 -20.08
N TYR A 92 -4.10 -4.99 -19.93
CA TYR A 92 -3.31 -4.94 -18.71
C TYR A 92 -3.97 -3.98 -17.71
N VAL A 93 -4.10 -4.43 -16.46
CA VAL A 93 -4.71 -3.66 -15.37
C VAL A 93 -3.77 -3.58 -14.18
N SER A 94 -3.82 -2.47 -13.46
CA SER A 94 -3.18 -2.31 -12.16
C SER A 94 -4.23 -2.48 -11.06
N ILE A 95 -3.89 -3.25 -10.03
CA ILE A 95 -4.78 -3.54 -8.92
C ILE A 95 -4.15 -3.03 -7.64
N THR A 96 -4.86 -2.14 -6.96
CA THR A 96 -4.48 -1.69 -5.62
C THR A 96 -5.29 -2.48 -4.60
N LEU A 97 -4.60 -3.31 -3.85
CA LEU A 97 -5.15 -4.14 -2.79
C LEU A 97 -4.86 -3.47 -1.44
N PRO A 98 -5.84 -2.82 -0.80
CA PRO A 98 -5.65 -2.27 0.53
C PRO A 98 -5.56 -3.42 1.54
N TYR A 99 -4.51 -3.44 2.35
CA TYR A 99 -4.35 -4.42 3.41
C TYR A 99 -3.87 -3.73 4.69
N GLY A 100 -4.61 -3.95 5.76
CA GLY A 100 -4.32 -3.37 7.06
C GLY A 100 -4.71 -1.89 7.17
N GLU A 101 -5.40 -1.57 8.23
CA GLU A 101 -5.62 -0.21 8.71
C GLU A 101 -4.81 -0.06 10.00
N ALA A 102 -3.98 0.97 10.07
CA ALA A 102 -3.27 1.33 11.29
C ALA A 102 -3.99 2.54 11.88
N ASP A 103 -4.91 2.29 12.80
CA ASP A 103 -5.76 3.33 13.43
C ASP A 103 -4.98 4.47 14.08
N HIS A 104 -3.69 4.27 14.38
CA HIS A 104 -2.84 5.25 15.05
C HIS A 104 -1.44 5.34 14.42
N ALA A 105 -1.34 5.26 13.09
CA ALA A 105 -0.06 5.39 12.41
C ALA A 105 0.51 6.81 12.56
N VAL A 106 1.70 6.93 13.10
CA VAL A 106 2.46 8.18 13.09
C VAL A 106 3.12 8.32 11.74
N LEU A 107 2.75 9.36 10.99
CA LEU A 107 3.31 9.65 9.68
C LEU A 107 4.21 10.88 9.76
N VAL A 108 5.43 10.77 9.24
CA VAL A 108 6.38 11.88 9.15
C VAL A 108 6.84 12.07 7.72
N LYS A 109 7.27 13.27 7.37
CA LYS A 109 7.85 13.50 6.05
C LYS A 109 9.14 12.68 5.89
N GLU A 110 9.28 11.92 4.80
CA GLU A 110 10.50 11.15 4.51
C GLU A 110 11.75 12.05 4.54
N ALA A 111 11.65 13.27 4.03
CA ALA A 111 12.71 14.27 4.05
C ALA A 111 13.16 14.71 5.46
N SER A 112 12.38 14.38 6.51
CA SER A 112 12.69 14.70 7.91
C SER A 112 13.46 13.58 8.61
N ILE A 113 13.68 12.46 7.93
CA ILE A 113 14.35 11.29 8.48
C ILE A 113 15.80 11.30 8.05
N GLY A 114 16.70 11.33 9.03
CA GLY A 114 18.12 11.11 8.82
C GLY A 114 18.49 9.64 8.92
N THR A 115 19.69 9.32 8.48
CA THR A 115 20.29 7.99 8.62
C THR A 115 21.70 8.15 9.15
N ASP A 116 22.04 7.36 10.15
CA ASP A 116 23.39 7.25 10.70
C ASP A 116 23.82 5.79 10.83
N GLN A 117 24.90 5.54 11.57
CA GLN A 117 25.44 4.19 11.78
C GLN A 117 24.52 3.29 12.64
N LEU A 118 23.63 3.88 13.43
CA LEU A 118 22.72 3.17 14.32
C LEU A 118 21.33 2.97 13.71
N GLY A 119 21.05 3.58 12.54
CA GLY A 119 19.79 3.42 11.83
C GLY A 119 19.10 4.73 11.43
N LYS A 120 17.79 4.74 11.49
CA LYS A 120 16.98 5.91 11.15
C LYS A 120 16.76 6.77 12.39
N PHE A 121 16.84 8.09 12.20
CA PHE A 121 16.60 9.05 13.27
C PHE A 121 15.80 10.26 12.77
N LEU A 122 15.24 11.00 13.71
CA LEU A 122 14.69 12.34 13.50
C LEU A 122 15.01 13.25 14.67
N TYR A 123 14.74 14.53 14.48
CA TYR A 123 14.82 15.53 15.53
C TYR A 123 13.43 15.84 16.08
N ALA A 124 13.09 15.32 17.24
CA ALA A 124 11.88 15.68 17.98
C ALA A 124 12.05 17.04 18.66
N VAL A 125 10.96 17.73 18.93
CA VAL A 125 10.96 19.03 19.60
C VAL A 125 10.05 18.95 20.83
N ASN A 126 10.63 19.21 22.01
CA ASN A 126 9.87 19.20 23.25
C ASN A 126 9.08 20.51 23.45
N ASP A 127 8.30 20.58 24.53
CA ASP A 127 7.46 21.74 24.87
C ASP A 127 8.25 23.03 25.18
N SER A 128 9.53 22.91 25.46
CA SER A 128 10.43 24.05 25.69
C SER A 128 11.17 24.51 24.42
N ASP A 129 10.75 24.02 23.24
CA ASP A 129 11.37 24.28 21.94
C ASP A 129 12.83 23.82 21.85
N ILE A 130 13.19 22.78 22.60
CA ILE A 130 14.51 22.17 22.54
C ILE A 130 14.45 20.94 21.66
N VAL A 131 15.38 20.86 20.74
CA VAL A 131 15.55 19.73 19.82
C VAL A 131 16.13 18.52 20.58
N ARG A 132 15.59 17.36 20.28
CA ARG A 132 16.07 16.07 20.78
C ARG A 132 16.30 15.12 19.63
N TYR A 133 17.53 14.67 19.49
CA TYR A 133 17.90 13.59 18.59
C TYR A 133 17.27 12.28 19.08
N ARG A 134 16.58 11.57 18.18
CA ARG A 134 15.88 10.37 18.56
C ARG A 134 15.93 9.33 17.45
N HIS A 135 16.35 8.12 17.78
CA HIS A 135 16.19 6.97 16.90
C HIS A 135 14.73 6.59 16.74
N ILE A 136 14.37 6.20 15.55
CA ILE A 136 13.02 5.76 15.19
C ILE A 136 13.06 4.45 14.44
N GLU A 137 12.02 3.67 14.63
CA GLU A 137 11.72 2.51 13.79
C GLU A 137 10.75 2.94 12.69
N VAL A 138 11.13 2.69 11.44
CA VAL A 138 10.34 3.10 10.29
C VAL A 138 9.65 1.92 9.64
N GLY A 139 8.42 2.15 9.19
CA GLY A 139 7.60 1.23 8.41
C GLY A 139 7.59 1.60 6.92
N GLN A 140 6.42 1.46 6.31
CA GLN A 140 6.20 1.68 4.88
C GLN A 140 6.29 3.15 4.48
N LEU A 141 6.73 3.40 3.25
CA LEU A 141 6.63 4.70 2.59
C LEU A 141 5.25 4.85 1.97
N ILE A 142 4.56 5.95 2.28
CA ILE A 142 3.20 6.22 1.82
C ILE A 142 3.24 7.43 0.89
N ASN A 143 2.67 7.28 -0.30
CA ASN A 143 2.59 8.34 -1.33
C ASN A 143 3.94 9.00 -1.64
N ASP A 144 5.05 8.24 -1.60
CA ASP A 144 6.42 8.68 -1.88
C ASP A 144 6.94 9.85 -1.02
N THR A 145 6.15 10.36 -0.09
CA THR A 145 6.45 11.55 0.70
C THR A 145 6.36 11.37 2.20
N LEU A 146 5.55 10.43 2.66
CA LEU A 146 5.31 10.16 4.07
C LEU A 146 5.82 8.78 4.45
N ARG A 147 6.55 8.71 5.56
CA ARG A 147 7.04 7.47 6.15
C ARG A 147 6.26 7.16 7.42
N GLN A 148 5.80 5.94 7.54
CA GLN A 148 5.25 5.43 8.79
C GLN A 148 6.36 5.29 9.83
N VAL A 149 6.10 5.72 11.06
CA VAL A 149 6.95 5.49 12.23
C VAL A 149 6.27 4.46 13.10
N LEU A 150 6.96 3.34 13.33
CA LEU A 150 6.47 2.22 14.15
C LEU A 150 6.84 2.38 15.62
N GLY A 151 7.93 3.10 15.90
CA GLY A 151 8.40 3.34 17.25
C GLY A 151 9.36 4.54 17.34
N GLY A 152 9.50 5.10 18.55
CA GLY A 152 10.41 6.21 18.82
C GLY A 152 9.81 7.62 18.72
N LEU A 153 8.58 7.78 18.24
CA LEU A 153 7.87 9.07 18.18
C LEU A 153 6.41 8.88 18.58
N SER A 154 5.89 9.75 19.44
CA SER A 154 4.49 9.77 19.83
C SER A 154 3.65 10.62 18.87
N PRO A 155 2.33 10.31 18.69
CA PRO A 155 1.47 11.01 17.72
C PRO A 155 1.34 12.53 17.93
N GLN A 156 1.56 13.02 19.15
CA GLN A 156 1.42 14.43 19.51
C GLN A 156 2.76 15.17 19.58
N GLU A 157 3.88 14.46 19.40
CA GLU A 157 5.20 15.09 19.43
C GLU A 157 5.46 15.89 18.16
N ARG A 158 6.05 17.06 18.35
CA ARG A 158 6.53 17.90 17.24
C ARG A 158 7.89 17.40 16.77
N TYR A 159 8.16 17.52 15.50
CA TYR A 159 9.45 17.19 14.91
C TYR A 159 9.91 18.22 13.88
N VAL A 160 11.18 18.25 13.58
CA VAL A 160 11.79 19.17 12.62
C VAL A 160 11.52 18.66 11.20
N THR A 161 10.86 19.45 10.37
CA THR A 161 10.52 19.09 8.99
C THR A 161 11.52 19.60 7.96
N GLU A 162 12.27 20.67 8.29
CA GLU A 162 13.21 21.31 7.37
C GLU A 162 14.53 21.65 8.08
N ALA A 163 15.57 21.90 7.30
CA ALA A 163 16.87 22.33 7.79
C ALA A 163 17.58 21.33 8.73
N LEU A 164 17.43 20.03 8.53
CA LEU A 164 18.05 18.97 9.33
C LEU A 164 19.57 19.15 9.51
N MET A 165 20.27 19.68 8.50
CA MET A 165 21.72 19.92 8.54
C MET A 165 22.13 21.08 9.47
N LYS A 166 21.18 21.94 9.86
CA LYS A 166 21.43 23.11 10.73
C LYS A 166 21.05 22.85 12.19
N VAL A 167 20.37 21.75 12.46
CA VAL A 167 19.82 21.41 13.76
C VAL A 167 20.71 20.40 14.45
N ARG A 168 20.89 20.55 15.77
CA ARG A 168 21.65 19.62 16.62
C ARG A 168 20.89 19.32 17.91
N ASP A 169 21.19 18.19 18.51
CA ASP A 169 20.62 17.82 19.80
C ASP A 169 20.90 18.90 20.86
N GLY A 170 19.89 19.19 21.69
CA GLY A 170 19.96 20.22 22.73
C GLY A 170 19.80 21.66 22.24
N MET A 171 19.70 21.88 20.93
CA MET A 171 19.53 23.23 20.37
C MET A 171 18.13 23.77 20.65
N LYS A 172 18.04 25.03 21.10
CA LYS A 172 16.76 25.73 21.19
C LYS A 172 16.40 26.34 19.83
N ILE A 173 15.20 26.05 19.35
CA ILE A 173 14.72 26.53 18.08
C ILE A 173 13.53 27.46 18.26
N LYS A 174 13.25 28.28 17.24
CA LYS A 174 12.02 29.04 17.15
C LYS A 174 11.19 28.42 16.03
N PRO A 175 10.07 27.74 16.34
CA PRO A 175 9.21 27.17 15.30
C PRO A 175 8.69 28.27 14.38
N ILE A 176 8.67 27.99 13.08
CA ILE A 176 8.00 28.82 12.08
C ILE A 176 6.65 28.13 11.81
N PRO A 177 5.53 28.82 11.87
CA PRO A 177 4.20 28.26 11.65
C PRO A 177 4.00 27.74 10.22
#